data_f7a61310df7396fa8172314a8dc3f93b
#
_entry.id   f7a61310df7396fa8172314a8dc3f93b
#
_cell.length_a   1.000
_cell.length_b   1.000
_cell.length_c   1.000
_cell.angle_alpha   90.00
_cell.angle_beta   90.00
_cell.angle_gamma   90.00
#
_symmetry.space_group_name_H-M   'P 1'
#
loop_
_entity.id
_entity.type
_entity.pdbx_description
1 polymer ?
#
loop_
_entity_poly.entity_id
_entity_poly.type
_entity_poly.pdbx_seq_one_letter_code
_entity_poly.pdbx_strand_id
1 'polypeptide(L)'
;MPAGEPAGDPDPAGTRRSVGRRAFVVGAGAAALLTGTATPAAGAERVDLAGAAPAGALPDFHPLLKEELRFPLAWGTSPIRDFRTWRRVARATVEEHLFVAPDDTAYEPEFGGHRGEGDGFTRETVTFSLTRYGRVRGALLTPHGTGPFPAVLLLHDHGATFDIGKEKLVRPWFDESRLASAQAWADRYFSGRFVGDELARRGYVVLAVDAFGWGDRGPTTYEEQQALASNLYNLGSSLAGLMAREDVRAAGFLAGLDRVDRRRVAALGFSMGAFRAWQTAALSDDIAAAASVCWMTGLKEVMVPGNNILRGQSSYYMLHPGLARHLDFPDVASIGAPKPMLFLHGGQDPLFTQEGVRVAHEKLRAVWRSRHAGERLDLRIRPDLGHVFTAPQQDEVVDWFDSVL
;
A
#
# COMPACT_ATOMS: atom_id res chain seq x y z
N MET A 1 -38.08 52.93 23.61
CA MET A 1 -38.59 53.17 24.96
C MET A 1 -40.00 52.60 25.09
N PRO A 2 -40.45 52.02 26.21
CA PRO A 2 -39.72 51.19 27.19
C PRO A 2 -40.36 49.79 27.32
N ALA A 3 -39.63 48.83 27.78
CA ALA A 3 -39.61 48.20 29.11
C ALA A 3 -40.78 47.29 29.46
N GLY A 4 -40.49 46.10 29.95
CA GLY A 4 -41.38 45.26 30.76
C GLY A 4 -40.94 43.78 30.83
N GLU A 5 -39.97 43.45 31.66
CA GLU A 5 -39.98 42.22 32.47
C GLU A 5 -40.97 42.34 33.61
N PRO A 6 -41.47 41.28 34.25
CA PRO A 6 -40.66 40.36 35.03
C PRO A 6 -41.21 38.92 35.23
N ALA A 7 -40.31 38.07 35.66
CA ALA A 7 -40.34 37.09 36.76
C ALA A 7 -41.40 35.99 36.86
N GLY A 8 -40.95 34.77 37.15
CA GLY A 8 -41.72 33.72 37.83
C GLY A 8 -41.13 32.30 37.63
N ASP A 9 -40.15 31.92 38.46
CA ASP A 9 -39.85 30.54 38.85
C ASP A 9 -40.96 30.02 39.82
N PRO A 10 -41.23 28.70 39.91
CA PRO A 10 -40.35 27.79 40.58
C PRO A 10 -40.35 26.32 40.04
N ASP A 11 -39.21 25.69 40.24
CA ASP A 11 -39.00 24.24 40.33
C ASP A 11 -39.93 23.57 41.36
N PRO A 12 -40.37 22.28 41.16
CA PRO A 12 -39.69 21.27 41.92
C PRO A 12 -39.53 19.86 41.28
N ALA A 13 -38.37 19.31 41.54
CA ALA A 13 -38.12 17.92 41.93
C ALA A 13 -38.50 16.77 40.98
N GLY A 14 -37.50 16.01 40.62
CA GLY A 14 -37.71 14.61 40.54
C GLY A 14 -37.02 13.83 39.43
N THR A 15 -36.01 13.12 39.84
CA THR A 15 -35.39 11.93 39.26
C THR A 15 -34.16 12.11 38.41
N ARG A 16 -33.03 12.16 39.12
CA ARG A 16 -31.74 11.77 38.56
C ARG A 16 -31.80 10.31 38.10
N ARG A 17 -31.88 10.06 36.78
CA ARG A 17 -31.50 8.78 36.20
C ARG A 17 -29.97 8.78 36.01
N SER A 18 -29.30 7.98 36.82
CA SER A 18 -27.92 7.65 36.70
C SER A 18 -27.71 6.97 35.35
N VAL A 19 -27.02 7.65 34.42
CA VAL A 19 -26.47 7.01 33.23
C VAL A 19 -25.30 6.16 33.69
N GLY A 20 -25.53 4.86 33.76
CA GLY A 20 -24.50 3.88 34.09
C GLY A 20 -23.35 4.01 33.11
N ARG A 21 -22.18 4.22 33.66
CA ARG A 21 -20.90 4.00 32.95
C ARG A 21 -20.88 2.55 32.51
N ARG A 22 -21.17 2.31 31.24
CA ARG A 22 -20.80 1.02 30.60
C ARG A 22 -19.29 1.00 30.54
N ALA A 23 -18.70 0.22 31.45
CA ALA A 23 -17.31 -0.16 31.37
C ALA A 23 -17.11 -0.88 30.04
N PHE A 24 -16.27 -0.32 29.19
CA PHE A 24 -15.70 -1.02 28.06
C PHE A 24 -14.82 -2.13 28.65
N VAL A 25 -15.32 -3.33 28.65
CA VAL A 25 -14.51 -4.53 28.88
C VAL A 25 -13.69 -4.70 27.60
N VAL A 26 -12.47 -4.17 27.61
CA VAL A 26 -11.43 -4.57 26.69
C VAL A 26 -11.18 -6.04 27.00
N GLY A 27 -11.63 -6.93 26.12
CA GLY A 27 -11.31 -8.33 26.18
C GLY A 27 -9.79 -8.48 26.06
N ALA A 28 -9.15 -8.69 27.21
CA ALA A 28 -7.77 -9.12 27.26
C ALA A 28 -7.71 -10.51 26.61
N GLY A 29 -7.47 -10.55 25.32
CA GLY A 29 -7.00 -11.75 24.65
C GLY A 29 -5.68 -12.11 25.31
N ALA A 30 -5.62 -13.30 25.89
CA ALA A 30 -4.48 -13.85 26.59
C ALA A 30 -3.24 -13.78 25.70
N ALA A 31 -2.44 -12.72 25.86
CA ALA A 31 -1.03 -12.73 25.52
C ALA A 31 -0.39 -13.67 26.55
N ALA A 32 -0.19 -14.93 26.17
CA ALA A 32 0.68 -15.82 26.91
C ALA A 32 2.05 -15.16 26.93
N LEU A 33 2.40 -14.57 28.06
CA LEU A 33 3.75 -14.12 28.37
C LEU A 33 4.64 -15.37 28.35
N LEU A 34 5.28 -15.62 27.21
CA LEU A 34 6.48 -16.43 27.15
C LEU A 34 7.57 -15.61 27.86
N THR A 35 7.66 -15.74 29.19
CA THR A 35 8.85 -15.37 29.93
C THR A 35 9.95 -16.37 29.61
N GLY A 36 10.43 -16.34 28.37
CA GLY A 36 11.72 -16.88 28.04
C GLY A 36 12.75 -15.92 28.66
N THR A 37 13.43 -16.36 29.70
CA THR A 37 14.65 -15.70 30.16
C THR A 37 15.64 -15.73 29.00
N ALA A 38 15.65 -14.62 28.22
CA ALA A 38 16.68 -14.39 27.23
C ALA A 38 17.99 -14.27 28.01
N THR A 39 18.81 -15.29 27.94
CA THR A 39 20.21 -15.19 28.33
C THR A 39 20.79 -14.07 27.48
N PRO A 40 21.38 -13.01 28.05
CA PRO A 40 22.00 -11.99 27.24
C PRO A 40 23.10 -12.65 26.41
N ALA A 41 23.04 -12.47 25.10
CA ALA A 41 24.10 -12.90 24.20
C ALA A 41 25.37 -12.22 24.66
N ALA A 42 26.33 -13.03 25.12
CA ALA A 42 27.64 -12.55 25.55
C ALA A 42 28.30 -11.89 24.32
N GLY A 43 28.70 -10.61 24.48
CA GLY A 43 29.66 -9.97 23.60
C GLY A 43 29.12 -9.03 22.53
N ALA A 44 28.02 -8.28 22.77
CA ALA A 44 27.81 -7.07 21.98
C ALA A 44 28.90 -6.05 22.36
N GLU A 45 29.90 -5.88 21.52
CA GLU A 45 30.87 -4.78 21.67
C GLU A 45 30.10 -3.46 21.78
N ARG A 46 30.31 -2.76 22.91
CA ARG A 46 29.74 -1.42 23.06
C ARG A 46 30.48 -0.48 22.12
N VAL A 47 29.79 0.11 21.18
CA VAL A 47 30.37 1.15 20.32
C VAL A 47 30.58 2.40 21.16
N ASP A 48 31.79 2.96 21.11
CA ASP A 48 32.07 4.26 21.72
C ASP A 48 31.36 5.35 20.89
N LEU A 49 30.33 5.97 21.45
CA LEU A 49 29.57 7.03 20.82
C LEU A 49 30.17 8.43 20.95
N ALA A 50 31.45 8.53 21.36
CA ALA A 50 32.13 9.80 21.58
C ALA A 50 32.39 10.63 20.32
N GLY A 51 32.16 10.08 19.12
CA GLY A 51 32.21 10.78 17.84
C GLY A 51 30.82 11.00 17.28
N ALA A 52 30.33 12.25 17.17
CA ALA A 52 29.12 12.53 16.44
C ALA A 52 29.31 12.15 14.95
N ALA A 53 28.49 11.25 14.44
CA ALA A 53 28.51 10.92 13.03
C ALA A 53 28.30 12.20 12.17
N PRO A 54 29.05 12.40 11.08
CA PRO A 54 28.83 13.52 10.19
C PRO A 54 27.39 13.58 9.69
N ALA A 55 26.87 14.77 9.43
CA ALA A 55 25.52 14.95 8.89
C ALA A 55 25.34 14.08 7.65
N GLY A 56 24.32 13.20 7.66
CA GLY A 56 24.02 12.26 6.58
C GLY A 56 24.67 10.87 6.72
N ALA A 57 25.50 10.61 7.73
CA ALA A 57 25.98 9.28 8.07
C ALA A 57 25.03 8.60 9.07
N LEU A 58 24.90 7.27 8.94
CA LEU A 58 24.18 6.49 9.95
C LEU A 58 25.03 6.37 11.21
N PRO A 59 24.42 6.39 12.41
CA PRO A 59 25.13 6.14 13.65
C PRO A 59 25.81 4.78 13.65
N ASP A 60 26.96 4.65 14.31
CA ASP A 60 27.76 3.42 14.36
C ASP A 60 26.99 2.23 14.96
N PHE A 61 25.99 2.49 15.79
CA PHE A 61 25.11 1.43 16.34
C PHE A 61 24.02 0.96 15.37
N HIS A 62 23.79 1.65 14.23
CA HIS A 62 22.71 1.27 13.29
C HIS A 62 22.86 -0.17 12.78
N PRO A 63 24.04 -0.69 12.37
CA PRO A 63 24.20 -2.08 12.00
C PRO A 63 23.81 -3.05 13.12
N LEU A 64 24.12 -2.73 14.37
CA LEU A 64 23.77 -3.56 15.54
C LEU A 64 22.25 -3.64 15.70
N LEU A 65 21.54 -2.51 15.66
CA LEU A 65 20.07 -2.49 15.71
C LEU A 65 19.44 -3.27 14.54
N LYS A 66 20.01 -3.14 13.35
CA LYS A 66 19.54 -3.90 12.19
C LYS A 66 19.67 -5.41 12.41
N GLU A 67 20.78 -5.85 13.01
CA GLU A 67 20.99 -7.28 13.31
C GLU A 67 20.09 -7.83 14.43
N GLU A 68 19.46 -6.98 15.22
CA GLU A 68 18.44 -7.41 16.20
C GLU A 68 17.12 -7.85 15.57
N LEU A 69 16.83 -7.46 14.33
CA LEU A 69 15.63 -7.86 13.61
C LEU A 69 15.64 -9.39 13.40
N ARG A 70 14.62 -10.09 13.90
CA ARG A 70 14.49 -11.55 13.84
C ARG A 70 13.24 -12.02 13.11
N PHE A 71 12.28 -11.14 12.84
CA PHE A 71 11.02 -11.44 12.19
C PHE A 71 10.31 -12.69 12.77
N PRO A 72 9.97 -12.69 14.07
CA PRO A 72 9.50 -13.87 14.77
C PRO A 72 8.15 -14.40 14.27
N LEU A 73 7.39 -13.60 13.55
CA LEU A 73 6.14 -14.03 12.91
C LEU A 73 6.32 -14.51 11.47
N ALA A 74 7.54 -14.52 10.91
CA ALA A 74 7.75 -15.05 9.56
C ALA A 74 7.27 -16.52 9.48
N TRP A 75 6.60 -16.88 8.37
CA TRP A 75 6.17 -18.26 8.15
C TRP A 75 7.38 -19.21 8.12
N GLY A 76 7.30 -20.29 8.88
CA GLY A 76 8.41 -21.23 9.05
C GLY A 76 9.28 -20.95 10.27
N THR A 77 9.45 -19.70 10.69
CA THR A 77 10.13 -19.31 11.94
C THR A 77 9.15 -19.20 13.09
N SER A 78 7.94 -18.71 12.81
CA SER A 78 6.85 -18.64 13.77
C SER A 78 6.53 -19.99 14.43
N PRO A 79 6.18 -20.01 15.73
CA PRO A 79 5.67 -21.22 16.37
C PRO A 79 4.30 -21.67 15.84
N ILE A 80 3.58 -20.81 15.12
CA ILE A 80 2.27 -21.13 14.55
C ILE A 80 2.46 -22.02 13.33
N ARG A 81 1.93 -23.27 13.39
CA ARG A 81 2.10 -24.26 12.31
C ARG A 81 0.89 -24.37 11.38
N ASP A 82 -0.29 -23.94 11.82
CA ASP A 82 -1.46 -23.84 10.94
C ASP A 82 -1.42 -22.52 10.15
N PHE A 83 -1.40 -22.63 8.82
CA PHE A 83 -1.27 -21.45 7.95
C PHE A 83 -2.47 -20.49 8.05
N ARG A 84 -3.68 -20.99 8.22
CA ARG A 84 -4.87 -20.13 8.38
C ARG A 84 -4.77 -19.30 9.66
N THR A 85 -4.34 -19.93 10.74
CA THR A 85 -4.11 -19.23 12.01
C THR A 85 -2.96 -18.25 11.89
N TRP A 86 -1.83 -18.65 11.27
CA TRP A 86 -0.72 -17.76 11.01
C TRP A 86 -1.13 -16.54 10.20
N ARG A 87 -1.81 -16.74 9.06
CA ARG A 87 -2.30 -15.67 8.19
C ARG A 87 -3.16 -14.67 8.96
N ARG A 88 -4.07 -15.16 9.80
CA ARG A 88 -4.93 -14.32 10.64
C ARG A 88 -4.13 -13.48 11.63
N VAL A 89 -3.17 -14.09 12.33
CA VAL A 89 -2.31 -13.42 13.31
C VAL A 89 -1.39 -12.42 12.61
N ALA A 90 -0.72 -12.81 11.54
CA ALA A 90 0.15 -11.94 10.77
C ALA A 90 -0.62 -10.72 10.20
N ARG A 91 -1.81 -10.94 9.63
CA ARG A 91 -2.68 -9.86 9.13
C ARG A 91 -3.09 -8.91 10.26
N ALA A 92 -3.53 -9.43 11.40
CA ALA A 92 -3.89 -8.62 12.56
C ALA A 92 -2.70 -7.78 13.06
N THR A 93 -1.49 -8.36 13.09
CA THR A 93 -0.27 -7.63 13.44
C THR A 93 0.02 -6.51 12.44
N VAL A 94 -0.10 -6.74 11.13
CA VAL A 94 0.06 -5.66 10.14
C VAL A 94 -0.99 -4.58 10.37
N GLU A 95 -2.25 -4.95 10.54
CA GLU A 95 -3.36 -4.00 10.76
C GLU A 95 -3.17 -3.13 12.01
N GLU A 96 -2.63 -3.69 13.08
CA GLU A 96 -2.25 -2.94 14.29
C GLU A 96 -1.17 -1.89 13.98
N HIS A 97 -0.18 -2.24 13.14
CA HIS A 97 0.94 -1.37 12.77
C HIS A 97 0.62 -0.40 11.62
N LEU A 98 -0.58 -0.42 11.06
CA LEU A 98 -1.04 0.65 10.19
C LEU A 98 -1.32 1.93 10.98
N PHE A 99 -1.66 1.81 12.27
CA PHE A 99 -2.05 2.94 13.13
C PHE A 99 -3.23 3.76 12.58
N VAL A 100 -4.05 3.14 11.76
CA VAL A 100 -5.25 3.73 11.16
C VAL A 100 -6.38 2.71 11.29
N ALA A 101 -7.44 3.10 11.97
CA ALA A 101 -8.60 2.23 12.14
C ALA A 101 -9.26 1.89 10.78
N PRO A 102 -9.87 0.71 10.65
CA PRO A 102 -10.75 0.42 9.54
C PRO A 102 -11.83 1.49 9.36
N ASP A 103 -12.21 1.73 8.13
CA ASP A 103 -13.22 2.73 7.75
C ASP A 103 -14.31 2.08 6.91
N ASP A 104 -15.56 2.24 7.32
CA ASP A 104 -16.75 1.68 6.69
C ASP A 104 -17.69 2.76 6.13
N THR A 105 -17.21 4.01 6.04
CA THR A 105 -17.96 5.12 5.45
C THR A 105 -18.48 4.73 4.07
N ALA A 106 -19.76 5.01 3.79
CA ALA A 106 -20.38 4.75 2.49
C ALA A 106 -19.58 5.46 1.36
N TYR A 107 -19.42 4.81 0.24
CA TYR A 107 -18.65 5.37 -0.88
C TYR A 107 -19.32 6.59 -1.53
N GLU A 108 -20.64 6.62 -1.60
CA GLU A 108 -21.45 7.71 -2.21
C GLU A 108 -20.89 8.17 -3.57
N PRO A 109 -20.80 7.28 -4.56
CA PRO A 109 -20.13 7.59 -5.81
C PRO A 109 -20.91 8.59 -6.67
N GLU A 110 -20.20 9.51 -7.28
CA GLU A 110 -20.67 10.42 -8.31
C GLU A 110 -19.93 10.12 -9.61
N PHE A 111 -20.64 9.58 -10.60
CA PHE A 111 -20.09 9.19 -11.90
C PHE A 111 -20.26 10.30 -12.94
N GLY A 112 -19.44 10.25 -13.99
CA GLY A 112 -19.62 11.05 -15.20
C GLY A 112 -19.24 12.52 -15.06
N GLY A 113 -18.39 12.89 -14.10
CA GLY A 113 -17.89 14.26 -13.94
C GLY A 113 -17.21 14.77 -15.20
N HIS A 114 -16.34 13.96 -15.81
CA HIS A 114 -15.73 14.18 -17.12
C HIS A 114 -15.75 12.86 -17.88
N ARG A 115 -16.31 12.87 -19.11
CA ARG A 115 -16.37 11.68 -19.96
C ARG A 115 -15.49 11.86 -21.19
N GLY A 116 -14.97 10.76 -21.71
CA GLY A 116 -14.19 10.67 -22.92
C GLY A 116 -14.19 9.26 -23.49
N GLU A 117 -13.77 9.14 -24.72
CA GLU A 117 -13.64 7.89 -25.43
C GLU A 117 -12.17 7.46 -25.52
N GLY A 118 -11.93 6.18 -25.41
CA GLY A 118 -10.69 5.50 -25.74
C GLY A 118 -10.89 4.54 -26.90
N ASP A 119 -9.82 3.86 -27.29
CA ASP A 119 -9.88 2.81 -28.30
C ASP A 119 -10.44 1.52 -27.67
N GLY A 120 -11.75 1.28 -27.88
CA GLY A 120 -12.46 0.13 -27.35
C GLY A 120 -12.95 0.26 -25.89
N PHE A 121 -12.87 1.44 -25.28
CA PHE A 121 -13.33 1.70 -23.91
C PHE A 121 -13.80 3.15 -23.71
N THR A 122 -14.62 3.37 -22.69
CA THR A 122 -14.98 4.70 -22.21
C THR A 122 -14.12 5.11 -21.03
N ARG A 123 -13.93 6.42 -20.88
CA ARG A 123 -13.26 7.05 -19.72
C ARG A 123 -14.25 7.92 -18.98
N GLU A 124 -14.24 7.86 -17.66
CA GLU A 124 -14.97 8.82 -16.85
C GLU A 124 -14.26 9.10 -15.54
N THR A 125 -14.47 10.27 -14.98
CA THR A 125 -14.06 10.52 -13.61
C THR A 125 -15.18 10.09 -12.66
N VAL A 126 -14.80 9.44 -11.56
CA VAL A 126 -15.69 9.08 -10.46
C VAL A 126 -15.21 9.72 -9.19
N THR A 127 -16.09 10.43 -8.48
CA THR A 127 -15.77 11.00 -7.17
C THR A 127 -16.48 10.18 -6.09
N PHE A 128 -15.74 9.70 -5.10
CA PHE A 128 -16.30 8.87 -4.04
C PHE A 128 -15.59 9.08 -2.71
N SER A 129 -16.24 8.74 -1.60
CA SER A 129 -15.68 8.80 -0.26
C SER A 129 -14.68 7.66 -0.06
N LEU A 130 -13.39 7.98 -0.12
CA LEU A 130 -12.34 6.97 0.10
C LEU A 130 -12.21 6.63 1.58
N THR A 131 -12.34 7.65 2.45
CA THR A 131 -12.44 7.53 3.90
C THR A 131 -13.42 8.56 4.46
N ARG A 132 -13.74 8.47 5.74
CA ARG A 132 -14.53 9.49 6.46
C ARG A 132 -13.91 10.89 6.41
N TYR A 133 -12.63 10.99 6.08
CA TYR A 133 -11.89 12.25 6.06
C TYR A 133 -11.92 12.95 4.71
N GLY A 134 -12.33 12.26 3.64
CA GLY A 134 -12.32 12.89 2.33
C GLY A 134 -12.81 12.03 1.19
N ARG A 135 -13.18 12.74 0.14
CA ARG A 135 -13.55 12.18 -1.17
C ARG A 135 -12.37 12.28 -2.12
N VAL A 136 -12.27 11.35 -3.04
CA VAL A 136 -11.24 11.37 -4.09
C VAL A 136 -11.89 11.33 -5.45
N ARG A 137 -11.19 11.88 -6.44
CA ARG A 137 -11.55 11.73 -7.84
C ARG A 137 -10.66 10.65 -8.46
N GLY A 138 -11.27 9.55 -8.88
CA GLY A 138 -10.64 8.47 -9.61
C GLY A 138 -10.82 8.61 -11.12
N ALA A 139 -9.89 8.02 -11.86
CA ALA A 139 -10.03 7.73 -13.28
C ALA A 139 -10.60 6.31 -13.41
N LEU A 140 -11.78 6.17 -14.02
CA LEU A 140 -12.44 4.91 -14.29
C LEU A 140 -12.49 4.68 -15.80
N LEU A 141 -11.88 3.59 -16.26
CA LEU A 141 -11.88 3.16 -17.64
C LEU A 141 -12.72 1.89 -17.73
N THR A 142 -13.70 1.86 -18.64
CA THR A 142 -14.62 0.73 -18.77
C THR A 142 -14.66 0.24 -20.21
N PRO A 143 -14.32 -1.04 -20.49
CA PRO A 143 -14.40 -1.60 -21.83
C PRO A 143 -15.80 -1.52 -22.42
N HIS A 144 -15.90 -1.39 -23.75
CA HIS A 144 -17.15 -1.54 -24.45
C HIS A 144 -17.68 -2.97 -24.32
N GLY A 145 -19.00 -3.15 -24.47
CA GLY A 145 -19.65 -4.46 -24.33
C GLY A 145 -20.49 -4.59 -23.05
N THR A 146 -20.96 -5.78 -22.75
CA THR A 146 -21.97 -5.99 -21.69
C THR A 146 -21.41 -6.32 -20.31
N GLY A 147 -20.19 -6.84 -20.22
CA GLY A 147 -19.59 -7.28 -18.93
C GLY A 147 -20.32 -8.48 -18.28
N PRO A 148 -20.09 -8.79 -16.99
CA PRO A 148 -19.09 -8.16 -16.14
C PRO A 148 -17.66 -8.48 -16.58
N PHE A 149 -16.77 -7.51 -16.42
CA PHE A 149 -15.38 -7.59 -16.85
C PHE A 149 -14.43 -7.90 -15.68
N PRO A 150 -13.24 -8.48 -15.92
CA PRO A 150 -12.17 -8.43 -14.96
C PRO A 150 -11.76 -6.97 -14.71
N ALA A 151 -11.14 -6.70 -13.56
CA ALA A 151 -10.79 -5.34 -13.20
C ALA A 151 -9.39 -5.24 -12.59
N VAL A 152 -8.77 -4.07 -12.73
CA VAL A 152 -7.46 -3.77 -12.15
C VAL A 152 -7.50 -2.46 -11.38
N LEU A 153 -7.15 -2.52 -10.10
CA LEU A 153 -6.80 -1.35 -9.31
C LEU A 153 -5.37 -0.95 -9.65
N LEU A 154 -5.19 0.21 -10.28
CA LEU A 154 -3.88 0.74 -10.61
C LEU A 154 -3.37 1.68 -9.52
N LEU A 155 -2.14 1.43 -9.07
CA LEU A 155 -1.49 2.12 -7.97
C LEU A 155 -0.21 2.78 -8.47
N HIS A 156 -0.21 4.13 -8.50
CA HIS A 156 0.91 4.89 -9.05
C HIS A 156 2.14 4.88 -8.15
N ASP A 157 3.28 5.12 -8.76
CA ASP A 157 4.59 5.23 -8.10
C ASP A 157 4.75 6.54 -7.33
N HIS A 158 5.82 6.62 -6.50
CA HIS A 158 6.15 7.84 -5.78
C HIS A 158 6.53 8.95 -6.76
N GLY A 159 7.63 8.82 -7.48
CA GLY A 159 8.17 9.83 -8.40
C GLY A 159 8.15 11.26 -7.88
N ALA A 160 9.09 12.08 -8.30
CA ALA A 160 9.19 13.47 -7.85
C ALA A 160 8.30 14.45 -8.64
N THR A 161 7.43 13.94 -9.52
CA THR A 161 6.47 14.71 -10.30
C THR A 161 5.14 14.68 -9.55
N PHE A 162 4.92 15.64 -8.67
CA PHE A 162 3.82 15.64 -7.70
C PHE A 162 2.52 16.25 -8.24
N ASP A 163 2.56 16.96 -9.36
CA ASP A 163 1.39 17.48 -10.07
C ASP A 163 0.52 16.39 -10.70
N ILE A 164 1.07 15.20 -10.88
CA ILE A 164 0.40 14.00 -11.42
C ILE A 164 0.50 12.81 -10.48
N GLY A 165 -0.58 12.05 -10.33
CA GLY A 165 -0.63 10.80 -9.60
C GLY A 165 -1.17 9.68 -10.50
N LYS A 166 -2.48 9.53 -10.60
CA LYS A 166 -3.17 8.60 -11.51
C LYS A 166 -2.83 8.83 -12.98
N GLU A 167 -2.47 10.06 -13.35
CA GLU A 167 -2.08 10.43 -14.71
C GLU A 167 -0.71 9.85 -15.12
N LYS A 168 0.07 9.32 -14.19
CA LYS A 168 1.26 8.49 -14.50
C LYS A 168 0.90 7.17 -15.17
N LEU A 169 -0.33 6.69 -14.92
CA LEU A 169 -0.80 5.37 -15.33
C LEU A 169 -1.93 5.43 -16.36
N VAL A 170 -2.69 6.52 -16.39
CA VAL A 170 -3.84 6.74 -17.28
C VAL A 170 -3.66 8.04 -18.01
N ARG A 171 -3.81 8.02 -19.35
CA ARG A 171 -3.69 9.23 -20.15
C ARG A 171 -4.72 10.27 -19.71
N PRO A 172 -4.30 11.49 -19.32
CA PRO A 172 -5.24 12.59 -19.00
C PRO A 172 -6.13 12.92 -20.20
N TRP A 173 -7.42 13.11 -19.96
CA TRP A 173 -8.40 13.49 -21.00
C TRP A 173 -9.27 14.69 -20.60
N PHE A 174 -9.24 15.06 -19.32
CA PHE A 174 -10.05 16.11 -18.73
C PHE A 174 -9.22 17.29 -18.19
N ASP A 175 -7.91 17.14 -18.16
CA ASP A 175 -6.97 18.18 -17.72
C ASP A 175 -5.73 18.14 -18.62
N GLU A 176 -5.79 18.94 -19.70
CA GLU A 176 -4.70 19.03 -20.67
C GLU A 176 -3.40 19.61 -20.06
N SER A 177 -3.51 20.40 -18.97
CA SER A 177 -2.34 20.97 -18.31
C SER A 177 -1.40 19.88 -17.75
N ARG A 178 -1.94 18.71 -17.40
CA ARG A 178 -1.18 17.56 -16.88
C ARG A 178 -0.61 16.64 -17.97
N LEU A 179 -1.06 16.80 -19.22
CA LEU A 179 -0.67 15.89 -20.29
C LEU A 179 0.84 15.89 -20.55
N ALA A 180 1.48 17.05 -20.51
CA ALA A 180 2.91 17.17 -20.74
C ALA A 180 3.73 16.43 -19.66
N SER A 181 3.40 16.62 -18.38
CA SER A 181 4.03 15.92 -17.25
C SER A 181 3.78 14.41 -17.32
N ALA A 182 2.54 14.01 -17.63
CA ALA A 182 2.15 12.61 -17.74
C ALA A 182 2.88 11.91 -18.89
N GLN A 183 2.98 12.53 -20.06
CA GLN A 183 3.69 11.97 -21.20
C GLN A 183 5.20 11.86 -20.93
N ALA A 184 5.82 12.91 -20.39
CA ALA A 184 7.24 12.85 -20.00
C ALA A 184 7.52 11.73 -19.00
N TRP A 185 6.59 11.48 -18.07
CA TRP A 185 6.69 10.37 -17.13
C TRP A 185 6.54 9.02 -17.81
N ALA A 186 5.55 8.88 -18.70
CA ALA A 186 5.34 7.67 -19.49
C ALA A 186 6.55 7.36 -20.39
N ASP A 187 7.12 8.36 -21.06
CA ASP A 187 8.31 8.20 -21.92
C ASP A 187 9.52 7.70 -21.10
N ARG A 188 9.68 8.23 -19.90
CA ARG A 188 10.83 7.90 -19.06
C ARG A 188 10.76 6.51 -18.44
N TYR A 189 9.60 6.08 -17.98
CA TYR A 189 9.48 4.87 -17.17
C TYR A 189 8.61 3.78 -17.77
N PHE A 190 7.71 4.13 -18.71
CA PHE A 190 6.69 3.23 -19.24
C PHE A 190 6.75 3.04 -20.75
N SER A 191 7.90 3.35 -21.37
CA SER A 191 8.08 3.27 -22.84
C SER A 191 7.04 4.09 -23.63
N GLY A 192 6.62 5.23 -23.10
CA GLY A 192 5.63 6.11 -23.72
C GLY A 192 4.19 5.66 -23.62
N ARG A 193 3.90 4.55 -22.93
CA ARG A 193 2.55 3.99 -22.79
C ARG A 193 1.89 4.38 -21.48
N PHE A 194 0.57 4.50 -21.50
CA PHE A 194 -0.28 4.58 -20.32
C PHE A 194 -0.85 3.19 -20.03
N VAL A 195 -0.34 2.52 -19.02
CA VAL A 195 -0.66 1.11 -18.73
C VAL A 195 -2.15 0.87 -18.47
N GLY A 196 -2.86 1.85 -17.93
CA GLY A 196 -4.31 1.79 -17.71
C GLY A 196 -5.10 1.75 -19.01
N ASP A 197 -4.67 2.53 -20.00
CA ASP A 197 -5.27 2.53 -21.34
C ASP A 197 -5.04 1.17 -22.04
N GLU A 198 -3.86 0.58 -21.88
CA GLU A 198 -3.57 -0.76 -22.44
C GLU A 198 -4.45 -1.85 -21.80
N LEU A 199 -4.59 -1.82 -20.47
CA LEU A 199 -5.47 -2.75 -19.75
C LEU A 199 -6.94 -2.61 -20.20
N ALA A 200 -7.42 -1.38 -20.35
CA ALA A 200 -8.79 -1.13 -20.79
C ALA A 200 -9.04 -1.64 -22.22
N ARG A 201 -8.07 -1.49 -23.15
CA ARG A 201 -8.15 -2.10 -24.49
C ARG A 201 -8.19 -3.63 -24.45
N ARG A 202 -7.54 -4.23 -23.45
CA ARG A 202 -7.52 -5.69 -23.24
C ARG A 202 -8.74 -6.21 -22.50
N GLY A 203 -9.74 -5.34 -22.22
CA GLY A 203 -11.01 -5.75 -21.65
C GLY A 203 -11.09 -5.70 -20.12
N TYR A 204 -10.20 -4.99 -19.47
CA TYR A 204 -10.24 -4.77 -18.01
C TYR A 204 -10.93 -3.46 -17.65
N VAL A 205 -11.80 -3.47 -16.64
CA VAL A 205 -12.17 -2.24 -15.96
C VAL A 205 -10.97 -1.76 -15.15
N VAL A 206 -10.63 -0.49 -15.27
CA VAL A 206 -9.47 0.08 -14.59
C VAL A 206 -9.91 1.21 -13.68
N LEU A 207 -9.49 1.18 -12.42
CA LEU A 207 -9.62 2.29 -11.48
C LEU A 207 -8.22 2.75 -11.05
N ALA A 208 -7.95 4.04 -11.20
CA ALA A 208 -6.76 4.68 -10.66
C ALA A 208 -7.15 5.89 -9.80
N VAL A 209 -6.56 5.99 -8.60
CA VAL A 209 -6.76 7.11 -7.66
C VAL A 209 -5.42 7.68 -7.23
N ASP A 210 -5.41 8.98 -6.91
CA ASP A 210 -4.21 9.62 -6.38
C ASP A 210 -3.97 9.19 -4.92
N ALA A 211 -2.74 8.85 -4.59
CA ALA A 211 -2.28 8.81 -3.22
C ALA A 211 -2.19 10.24 -2.67
N PHE A 212 -2.21 10.37 -1.35
CA PHE A 212 -2.09 11.67 -0.70
C PHE A 212 -0.74 12.33 -1.04
N GLY A 213 -0.78 13.54 -1.55
CA GLY A 213 0.38 14.31 -1.96
C GLY A 213 0.61 14.40 -3.48
N TRP A 214 -0.22 13.72 -4.31
CA TRP A 214 -0.12 13.77 -5.77
C TRP A 214 -1.43 14.22 -6.42
N GLY A 215 -1.30 14.74 -7.62
CA GLY A 215 -2.41 15.07 -8.51
C GLY A 215 -3.47 15.93 -7.84
N ASP A 216 -4.71 15.47 -7.80
CA ASP A 216 -5.82 16.17 -7.17
C ASP A 216 -5.72 16.25 -5.63
N ARG A 217 -4.80 15.50 -5.02
CA ARG A 217 -4.55 15.46 -3.57
C ARG A 217 -3.21 16.11 -3.18
N GLY A 218 -2.62 16.85 -4.08
CA GLY A 218 -1.36 17.60 -3.98
C GLY A 218 -1.41 18.90 -4.78
N PRO A 219 -0.31 19.33 -5.34
CA PRO A 219 1.04 18.76 -5.22
C PRO A 219 1.68 18.99 -3.84
N THR A 220 2.72 18.24 -3.55
CA THR A 220 3.54 18.36 -2.36
C THR A 220 5.03 18.39 -2.71
N THR A 221 5.89 18.56 -1.72
CA THR A 221 7.35 18.47 -1.84
C THR A 221 7.87 17.33 -0.95
N TYR A 222 9.11 16.93 -1.11
CA TYR A 222 9.74 15.97 -0.19
C TYR A 222 9.75 16.45 1.26
N GLU A 223 9.95 17.76 1.48
CA GLU A 223 9.96 18.34 2.83
C GLU A 223 8.56 18.29 3.46
N GLU A 224 7.54 18.67 2.71
CA GLU A 224 6.14 18.59 3.17
C GLU A 224 5.70 17.16 3.43
N GLN A 225 6.17 16.17 2.66
CA GLN A 225 5.91 14.76 2.92
C GLN A 225 6.53 14.29 4.24
N GLN A 226 7.76 14.73 4.55
CA GLN A 226 8.41 14.44 5.83
C GLN A 226 7.68 15.11 6.99
N ALA A 227 7.27 16.37 6.83
CA ALA A 227 6.48 17.08 7.82
C ALA A 227 5.14 16.41 8.07
N LEU A 228 4.43 16.00 7.00
CA LEU A 228 3.19 15.25 7.10
C LEU A 228 3.37 13.92 7.85
N ALA A 229 4.40 13.14 7.51
CA ALA A 229 4.69 11.87 8.18
C ALA A 229 4.98 12.08 9.68
N SER A 230 5.79 13.09 10.02
CA SER A 230 6.10 13.45 11.40
C SER A 230 4.84 13.85 12.18
N ASN A 231 3.97 14.67 11.57
CA ASN A 231 2.71 15.08 12.20
C ASN A 231 1.76 13.91 12.40
N LEU A 232 1.65 13.00 11.43
CA LEU A 232 0.83 11.79 11.57
C LEU A 232 1.35 10.89 12.71
N TYR A 233 2.66 10.72 12.87
CA TYR A 233 3.23 9.97 13.99
C TYR A 233 2.88 10.60 15.34
N ASN A 234 2.91 11.93 15.46
CA ASN A 234 2.48 12.63 16.66
C ASN A 234 0.99 12.39 16.98
N LEU A 235 0.17 12.17 15.96
CA LEU A 235 -1.25 11.84 16.09
C LEU A 235 -1.51 10.34 16.30
N GLY A 236 -0.45 9.51 16.41
CA GLY A 236 -0.58 8.07 16.57
C GLY A 236 -1.05 7.38 15.29
N SER A 237 -0.73 7.96 14.12
CA SER A 237 -1.06 7.44 12.79
C SER A 237 0.20 7.28 11.94
N SER A 238 0.08 6.77 10.73
CA SER A 238 1.19 6.71 9.78
C SER A 238 0.72 6.99 8.35
N LEU A 239 1.60 7.61 7.56
CA LEU A 239 1.31 7.92 6.16
C LEU A 239 1.12 6.64 5.33
N ALA A 240 2.00 5.65 5.52
CA ALA A 240 1.89 4.35 4.88
C ALA A 240 0.62 3.59 5.30
N GLY A 241 0.23 3.70 6.58
CA GLY A 241 -0.99 3.08 7.09
C GLY A 241 -2.26 3.71 6.55
N LEU A 242 -2.30 5.05 6.45
CA LEU A 242 -3.41 5.75 5.81
C LEU A 242 -3.58 5.31 4.35
N MET A 243 -2.49 5.31 3.59
CA MET A 243 -2.50 4.87 2.19
C MET A 243 -2.94 3.40 2.05
N ALA A 244 -2.46 2.51 2.93
CA ALA A 244 -2.88 1.10 2.91
C ALA A 244 -4.40 0.93 3.14
N ARG A 245 -4.98 1.70 4.06
CA ARG A 245 -6.44 1.70 4.27
C ARG A 245 -7.20 2.22 3.05
N GLU A 246 -6.71 3.29 2.46
CA GLU A 246 -7.29 3.86 1.25
C GLU A 246 -7.24 2.86 0.07
N ASP A 247 -6.12 2.17 -0.12
CA ASP A 247 -5.97 1.16 -1.19
C ASP A 247 -6.92 -0.02 -1.00
N VAL A 248 -7.08 -0.52 0.23
CA VAL A 248 -8.06 -1.57 0.56
C VAL A 248 -9.48 -1.08 0.28
N ARG A 249 -9.80 0.17 0.61
CA ARG A 249 -11.11 0.78 0.33
C ARG A 249 -11.35 0.94 -1.18
N ALA A 250 -10.34 1.40 -1.92
CA ALA A 250 -10.43 1.52 -3.39
C ALA A 250 -10.63 0.15 -4.06
N ALA A 251 -10.01 -0.91 -3.55
CA ALA A 251 -10.23 -2.29 -4.01
C ALA A 251 -11.68 -2.72 -3.79
N GLY A 252 -12.24 -2.48 -2.60
CA GLY A 252 -13.64 -2.78 -2.29
C GLY A 252 -14.62 -1.97 -3.15
N PHE A 253 -14.34 -0.69 -3.38
CA PHE A 253 -15.13 0.14 -4.29
C PHE A 253 -15.14 -0.44 -5.72
N LEU A 254 -13.97 -0.75 -6.27
CA LEU A 254 -13.84 -1.32 -7.61
C LEU A 254 -14.59 -2.66 -7.73
N ALA A 255 -14.42 -3.55 -6.74
CA ALA A 255 -15.07 -4.85 -6.71
C ALA A 255 -16.61 -4.75 -6.58
N GLY A 256 -17.12 -3.62 -6.08
CA GLY A 256 -18.56 -3.35 -5.92
C GLY A 256 -19.23 -2.74 -7.15
N LEU A 257 -18.51 -2.42 -8.23
CA LEU A 257 -19.09 -1.84 -9.44
C LEU A 257 -19.86 -2.91 -10.24
N ASP A 258 -21.06 -2.58 -10.73
CA ASP A 258 -21.93 -3.49 -11.49
C ASP A 258 -21.28 -4.11 -12.74
N ARG A 259 -20.36 -3.36 -13.37
CA ARG A 259 -19.64 -3.80 -14.57
C ARG A 259 -18.42 -4.69 -14.27
N VAL A 260 -18.09 -4.93 -12.99
CA VAL A 260 -16.91 -5.68 -12.53
C VAL A 260 -17.29 -7.09 -12.07
N ASP A 261 -16.56 -8.08 -12.56
CA ASP A 261 -16.58 -9.40 -11.95
C ASP A 261 -15.73 -9.37 -10.67
N ARG A 262 -16.40 -9.28 -9.54
CA ARG A 262 -15.75 -9.20 -8.22
C ARG A 262 -14.78 -10.34 -7.90
N ARG A 263 -14.84 -11.45 -8.62
CA ARG A 263 -13.91 -12.57 -8.44
C ARG A 263 -12.63 -12.42 -9.25
N ARG A 264 -12.62 -11.46 -10.18
CA ARG A 264 -11.51 -11.20 -11.10
C ARG A 264 -10.99 -9.77 -10.97
N VAL A 265 -10.71 -9.34 -9.75
CA VAL A 265 -10.13 -8.02 -9.45
C VAL A 265 -8.66 -8.20 -9.07
N ALA A 266 -7.78 -7.53 -9.79
CA ALA A 266 -6.34 -7.51 -9.50
C ALA A 266 -5.86 -6.15 -9.02
N ALA A 267 -4.68 -6.13 -8.41
CA ALA A 267 -3.91 -4.92 -8.12
C ALA A 267 -2.62 -4.92 -8.96
N LEU A 268 -2.29 -3.78 -9.55
CA LEU A 268 -1.06 -3.57 -10.30
C LEU A 268 -0.41 -2.26 -9.90
N GLY A 269 0.89 -2.28 -9.70
CA GLY A 269 1.66 -1.06 -9.50
C GLY A 269 3.13 -1.18 -9.86
N PHE A 270 3.73 -0.02 -10.03
CA PHE A 270 5.16 0.17 -10.27
C PHE A 270 5.79 0.91 -9.09
N SER A 271 7.00 0.56 -8.67
CA SER A 271 7.74 1.23 -7.59
C SER A 271 6.90 1.30 -6.29
N MET A 272 6.67 2.46 -5.69
CA MET A 272 5.76 2.59 -4.54
C MET A 272 4.38 1.97 -4.83
N GLY A 273 3.88 2.10 -6.06
CA GLY A 273 2.63 1.42 -6.46
C GLY A 273 2.72 -0.10 -6.38
N ALA A 274 3.89 -0.67 -6.64
CA ALA A 274 4.12 -2.10 -6.49
C ALA A 274 4.10 -2.54 -5.01
N PHE A 275 4.68 -1.74 -4.10
CA PHE A 275 4.52 -1.93 -2.65
C PHE A 275 3.05 -1.94 -2.26
N ARG A 276 2.28 -0.96 -2.75
CA ARG A 276 0.84 -0.85 -2.51
C ARG A 276 0.08 -2.06 -3.05
N ALA A 277 0.44 -2.55 -4.25
CA ALA A 277 -0.26 -3.66 -4.91
C ALA A 277 -0.16 -4.98 -4.12
N TRP A 278 1.05 -5.42 -3.75
CA TRP A 278 1.19 -6.65 -2.98
C TRP A 278 0.63 -6.50 -1.54
N GLN A 279 0.75 -5.31 -0.95
CA GLN A 279 0.17 -5.03 0.37
C GLN A 279 -1.37 -5.07 0.34
N THR A 280 -1.98 -4.47 -0.68
CA THR A 280 -3.44 -4.52 -0.85
C THR A 280 -3.91 -5.96 -1.06
N ALA A 281 -3.19 -6.76 -1.85
CA ALA A 281 -3.51 -8.18 -2.02
C ALA A 281 -3.37 -9.00 -0.72
N ALA A 282 -2.45 -8.63 0.16
CA ALA A 282 -2.29 -9.23 1.48
C ALA A 282 -3.42 -8.86 2.45
N LEU A 283 -3.94 -7.62 2.37
CA LEU A 283 -4.88 -7.04 3.33
C LEU A 283 -6.34 -7.04 2.85
N SER A 284 -6.62 -7.15 1.55
CA SER A 284 -7.98 -7.17 1.00
C SER A 284 -8.36 -8.55 0.49
N ASP A 285 -9.58 -8.99 0.79
CA ASP A 285 -10.14 -10.20 0.22
C ASP A 285 -10.82 -9.95 -1.14
N ASP A 286 -10.98 -8.68 -1.55
CA ASP A 286 -11.52 -8.29 -2.86
C ASP A 286 -10.46 -8.41 -3.98
N ILE A 287 -9.17 -8.48 -3.67
CA ILE A 287 -8.11 -8.68 -4.64
C ILE A 287 -7.83 -10.18 -4.84
N ALA A 288 -8.01 -10.65 -6.06
CA ALA A 288 -7.79 -12.05 -6.46
C ALA A 288 -6.33 -12.32 -6.89
N ALA A 289 -5.66 -11.35 -7.52
CA ALA A 289 -4.26 -11.45 -7.99
C ALA A 289 -3.53 -10.11 -7.87
N ALA A 290 -2.21 -10.11 -7.83
CA ALA A 290 -1.43 -8.88 -7.82
C ALA A 290 -0.15 -8.98 -8.66
N ALA A 291 0.18 -7.89 -9.37
CA ALA A 291 1.47 -7.71 -10.04
C ALA A 291 2.23 -6.52 -9.44
N SER A 292 3.45 -6.79 -9.02
CA SER A 292 4.35 -5.86 -8.34
C SER A 292 5.60 -5.65 -9.19
N VAL A 293 5.77 -4.46 -9.75
CA VAL A 293 6.88 -4.13 -10.65
C VAL A 293 7.88 -3.23 -9.95
N CYS A 294 9.10 -3.71 -9.79
CA CYS A 294 10.23 -3.01 -9.18
C CYS A 294 10.01 -2.62 -7.70
N TRP A 295 9.36 -3.48 -6.92
CA TRP A 295 9.35 -3.33 -5.47
C TRP A 295 9.09 -4.66 -4.72
N MET A 296 10.14 -5.33 -4.30
CA MET A 296 10.13 -6.39 -3.29
C MET A 296 11.57 -6.67 -2.85
N THR A 297 11.82 -6.68 -1.55
CA THR A 297 13.15 -6.84 -0.99
C THR A 297 13.07 -7.35 0.46
N GLY A 298 14.15 -7.95 0.96
CA GLY A 298 14.36 -8.12 2.39
C GLY A 298 14.73 -6.77 3.03
N LEU A 299 14.12 -6.44 4.16
CA LEU A 299 14.32 -5.15 4.82
C LEU A 299 15.76 -4.96 5.31
N LYS A 300 16.36 -5.99 5.91
CA LYS A 300 17.76 -5.91 6.39
C LYS A 300 18.74 -5.66 5.25
N GLU A 301 18.53 -6.31 4.14
CA GLU A 301 19.42 -6.30 2.97
C GLU A 301 19.31 -4.99 2.18
N VAL A 302 18.20 -4.28 2.27
CA VAL A 302 18.02 -2.97 1.62
C VAL A 302 18.47 -1.81 2.51
N MET A 303 18.55 -2.00 3.82
CA MET A 303 19.09 -1.00 4.76
C MET A 303 20.62 -0.98 4.73
N VAL A 304 21.19 -0.50 3.63
CA VAL A 304 22.63 -0.36 3.42
C VAL A 304 22.99 1.10 3.10
N PRO A 305 24.22 1.55 3.42
CA PRO A 305 24.66 2.91 3.14
C PRO A 305 24.41 3.31 1.68
N GLY A 306 23.91 4.51 1.47
CA GLY A 306 23.59 5.05 0.14
C GLY A 306 22.22 4.63 -0.41
N ASN A 307 21.56 3.63 0.16
CA ASN A 307 20.24 3.21 -0.31
C ASN A 307 19.16 4.26 -0.01
N ASN A 308 18.18 4.35 -0.91
CA ASN A 308 17.09 5.32 -0.85
C ASN A 308 16.25 5.20 0.43
N ILE A 309 16.00 3.98 0.91
CA ILE A 309 15.18 3.75 2.10
C ILE A 309 15.76 4.41 3.37
N LEU A 310 17.07 4.59 3.43
CA LEU A 310 17.74 5.25 4.55
C LEU A 310 17.75 6.78 4.47
N ARG A 311 17.33 7.34 3.32
CA ARG A 311 17.28 8.80 3.12
C ARG A 311 15.98 9.42 3.65
N GLY A 312 15.01 8.62 4.05
CA GLY A 312 13.67 9.09 4.36
C GLY A 312 12.86 9.33 3.08
N GLN A 313 12.53 10.57 2.76
CA GLN A 313 11.83 10.93 1.52
C GLN A 313 10.66 9.98 1.18
N SER A 314 10.74 9.23 0.06
CA SER A 314 9.72 8.28 -0.37
C SER A 314 9.44 7.15 0.62
N SER A 315 10.39 6.80 1.47
CA SER A 315 10.23 5.67 2.40
C SER A 315 9.10 5.86 3.42
N TYR A 316 8.74 7.10 3.75
CA TYR A 316 7.62 7.37 4.65
C TYR A 316 6.27 6.83 4.15
N TYR A 317 6.12 6.63 2.85
CA TYR A 317 4.94 6.00 2.25
C TYR A 317 4.98 4.46 2.28
N MET A 318 6.11 3.87 2.64
CA MET A 318 6.35 2.42 2.64
C MET A 318 6.88 1.92 3.98
N LEU A 319 6.72 2.72 5.04
CA LEU A 319 7.21 2.44 6.38
C LEU A 319 6.06 2.26 7.36
N HIS A 320 5.94 1.06 7.92
CA HIS A 320 5.05 0.77 9.04
C HIS A 320 5.88 0.71 10.33
N PRO A 321 5.81 1.75 11.20
CA PRO A 321 6.62 1.82 12.40
C PRO A 321 6.42 0.59 13.29
N GLY A 322 7.52 -0.03 13.71
CA GLY A 322 7.50 -1.19 14.60
C GLY A 322 7.18 -2.54 13.93
N LEU A 323 6.63 -2.58 12.73
CA LEU A 323 6.26 -3.84 12.05
C LEU A 323 7.47 -4.77 11.83
N ALA A 324 8.65 -4.20 11.57
CA ALA A 324 9.89 -4.96 11.41
C ALA A 324 10.30 -5.80 12.64
N ARG A 325 9.74 -5.52 13.81
CA ARG A 325 9.92 -6.37 15.00
C ARG A 325 9.20 -7.71 14.88
N HIS A 326 8.29 -7.84 13.92
CA HIS A 326 7.42 -9.00 13.74
C HIS A 326 7.58 -9.66 12.37
N LEU A 327 7.57 -8.89 11.30
CA LEU A 327 7.49 -9.34 9.92
C LEU A 327 8.41 -8.50 9.02
N ASP A 328 9.05 -9.18 8.07
CA ASP A 328 9.74 -8.57 6.93
C ASP A 328 8.73 -8.28 5.79
N PHE A 329 9.11 -7.50 4.79
CA PHE A 329 8.26 -7.20 3.63
C PHE A 329 7.74 -8.46 2.91
N PRO A 330 8.60 -9.47 2.57
CA PRO A 330 8.10 -10.70 1.96
C PRO A 330 7.17 -11.51 2.88
N ASP A 331 7.32 -11.39 4.21
CA ASP A 331 6.41 -12.03 5.15
C ASP A 331 5.03 -11.39 5.11
N VAL A 332 4.96 -10.05 5.00
CA VAL A 332 3.69 -9.32 4.82
C VAL A 332 3.02 -9.71 3.51
N ALA A 333 3.77 -9.71 2.40
CA ALA A 333 3.25 -10.15 1.10
C ALA A 333 2.72 -11.60 1.15
N SER A 334 3.37 -12.46 1.94
CA SER A 334 3.00 -13.87 2.12
C SER A 334 1.64 -14.08 2.80
N ILE A 335 1.08 -13.07 3.46
CA ILE A 335 -0.30 -13.09 3.97
C ILE A 335 -1.29 -13.30 2.80
N GLY A 336 -0.95 -12.82 1.61
CA GLY A 336 -1.74 -12.99 0.39
C GLY A 336 -1.77 -14.42 -0.15
N ALA A 337 -0.85 -15.30 0.25
CA ALA A 337 -0.80 -16.68 -0.26
C ALA A 337 -2.09 -17.46 0.05
N PRO A 338 -2.57 -18.30 -0.87
CA PRO A 338 -2.01 -18.70 -2.17
C PRO A 338 -2.55 -17.93 -3.39
N LYS A 339 -2.89 -16.66 -3.26
CA LYS A 339 -3.32 -15.84 -4.41
C LYS A 339 -2.20 -15.81 -5.46
N PRO A 340 -2.53 -15.77 -6.77
CA PRO A 340 -1.54 -15.49 -7.80
C PRO A 340 -0.83 -14.16 -7.55
N MET A 341 0.50 -14.17 -7.55
CA MET A 341 1.33 -12.97 -7.43
C MET A 341 2.50 -13.02 -8.40
N LEU A 342 2.69 -11.92 -9.12
CA LEU A 342 3.82 -11.69 -10.00
C LEU A 342 4.71 -10.58 -9.39
N PHE A 343 6.00 -10.87 -9.27
CA PHE A 343 7.02 -9.87 -8.91
C PHE A 343 8.03 -9.75 -10.04
N LEU A 344 8.12 -8.56 -10.61
CA LEU A 344 9.02 -8.21 -11.69
C LEU A 344 10.08 -7.23 -11.19
N HIS A 345 11.37 -7.53 -11.43
CA HIS A 345 12.48 -6.65 -11.05
C HIS A 345 13.44 -6.40 -12.19
N GLY A 346 14.06 -5.22 -12.19
CA GLY A 346 15.26 -4.94 -12.98
C GLY A 346 16.52 -5.42 -12.26
N GLY A 347 17.40 -6.13 -12.97
CA GLY A 347 18.69 -6.57 -12.42
C GLY A 347 19.66 -5.43 -12.18
N GLN A 348 19.44 -4.27 -12.82
CA GLN A 348 20.23 -3.05 -12.66
C GLN A 348 19.45 -1.94 -11.90
N ASP A 349 18.41 -2.30 -11.16
CA ASP A 349 17.64 -1.33 -10.38
C ASP A 349 18.49 -0.80 -9.22
N PRO A 350 18.85 0.51 -9.18
CA PRO A 350 19.71 1.06 -8.16
C PRO A 350 19.02 1.24 -6.80
N LEU A 351 17.69 1.08 -6.74
CA LEU A 351 16.91 1.30 -5.51
C LEU A 351 16.84 0.06 -4.63
N PHE A 352 17.12 -1.12 -5.19
CA PHE A 352 17.08 -2.40 -4.48
C PHE A 352 18.37 -3.18 -4.65
N THR A 353 18.90 -3.69 -3.55
CA THR A 353 20.05 -4.58 -3.62
C THR A 353 19.64 -5.93 -4.22
N GLN A 354 20.48 -6.52 -5.04
CA GLN A 354 20.22 -7.84 -5.61
C GLN A 354 20.08 -8.90 -4.51
N GLU A 355 20.83 -8.77 -3.44
CA GLU A 355 20.72 -9.63 -2.24
C GLU A 355 19.35 -9.50 -1.58
N GLY A 356 18.84 -8.29 -1.41
CA GLY A 356 17.51 -8.05 -0.84
C GLY A 356 16.40 -8.68 -1.69
N VAL A 357 16.48 -8.54 -3.01
CA VAL A 357 15.54 -9.19 -3.93
C VAL A 357 15.62 -10.71 -3.83
N ARG A 358 16.84 -11.27 -3.80
CA ARG A 358 17.06 -12.72 -3.70
C ARG A 358 16.48 -13.29 -2.40
N VAL A 359 16.77 -12.67 -1.26
CA VAL A 359 16.25 -13.08 0.06
C VAL A 359 14.72 -13.03 0.09
N ALA A 360 14.13 -11.96 -0.42
CA ALA A 360 12.68 -11.84 -0.50
C ALA A 360 12.05 -12.94 -1.38
N HIS A 361 12.63 -13.18 -2.55
CA HIS A 361 12.17 -14.23 -3.46
C HIS A 361 12.24 -15.64 -2.84
N GLU A 362 13.29 -15.94 -2.08
CA GLU A 362 13.43 -17.22 -1.37
C GLU A 362 12.34 -17.39 -0.31
N LYS A 363 12.07 -16.37 0.50
CA LYS A 363 10.99 -16.39 1.50
C LYS A 363 9.63 -16.59 0.84
N LEU A 364 9.31 -15.83 -0.20
CA LEU A 364 8.05 -15.98 -0.94
C LEU A 364 7.88 -17.38 -1.51
N ARG A 365 8.91 -17.93 -2.18
CA ARG A 365 8.88 -19.31 -2.71
C ARG A 365 8.62 -20.34 -1.61
N ALA A 366 9.25 -20.18 -0.46
CA ALA A 366 9.06 -21.11 0.66
C ALA A 366 7.59 -21.13 1.12
N VAL A 367 6.95 -19.95 1.20
CA VAL A 367 5.55 -19.86 1.62
C VAL A 367 4.61 -20.48 0.58
N TRP A 368 4.69 -20.10 -0.69
CA TRP A 368 3.80 -20.65 -1.74
C TRP A 368 3.98 -22.17 -1.92
N ARG A 369 5.22 -22.66 -1.86
CA ARG A 369 5.48 -24.12 -1.86
C ARG A 369 4.85 -24.81 -0.67
N SER A 370 4.90 -24.22 0.53
CA SER A 370 4.24 -24.78 1.72
C SER A 370 2.71 -24.86 1.58
N ARG A 371 2.16 -24.11 0.62
CA ARG A 371 0.72 -24.11 0.29
C ARG A 371 0.37 -24.96 -0.93
N HIS A 372 1.33 -25.70 -1.49
CA HIS A 372 1.19 -26.46 -2.75
C HIS A 372 0.68 -25.56 -3.91
N ALA A 373 1.12 -24.33 -3.94
CA ALA A 373 0.69 -23.30 -4.88
C ALA A 373 1.90 -22.56 -5.53
N GLY A 374 3.03 -23.25 -5.66
CA GLY A 374 4.24 -22.68 -6.21
C GLY A 374 4.05 -22.13 -7.62
N GLU A 375 3.16 -22.69 -8.40
CA GLU A 375 2.78 -22.26 -9.75
C GLU A 375 2.02 -20.93 -9.77
N ARG A 376 1.49 -20.47 -8.62
CA ARG A 376 0.79 -19.19 -8.49
C ARG A 376 1.70 -18.03 -8.11
N LEU A 377 2.98 -18.31 -7.88
CA LEU A 377 3.98 -17.29 -7.59
C LEU A 377 4.97 -17.19 -8.74
N ASP A 378 4.97 -16.06 -9.39
CA ASP A 378 5.86 -15.75 -10.50
C ASP A 378 6.89 -14.71 -10.09
N LEU A 379 8.17 -15.03 -10.17
CA LEU A 379 9.28 -14.20 -9.70
C LEU A 379 10.28 -14.03 -10.84
N ARG A 380 10.31 -12.83 -11.44
CA ARG A 380 11.07 -12.53 -12.65
C ARG A 380 12.07 -11.41 -12.42
N ILE A 381 13.31 -11.61 -12.85
CA ILE A 381 14.35 -10.57 -12.89
C ILE A 381 14.74 -10.36 -14.34
N ARG A 382 14.75 -9.09 -14.77
CA ARG A 382 15.24 -8.67 -16.09
C ARG A 382 16.66 -8.13 -15.94
N PRO A 383 17.70 -8.91 -16.31
CA PRO A 383 19.10 -8.59 -15.96
C PRO A 383 19.56 -7.23 -16.48
N ASP A 384 19.05 -6.83 -17.63
CA ASP A 384 19.50 -5.63 -18.35
C ASP A 384 18.65 -4.40 -18.10
N LEU A 385 17.59 -4.50 -17.27
CA LEU A 385 16.70 -3.40 -16.96
C LEU A 385 17.00 -2.79 -15.58
N GLY A 386 16.84 -1.46 -15.51
CA GLY A 386 16.87 -0.70 -14.28
C GLY A 386 15.48 -0.56 -13.65
N HIS A 387 15.22 0.59 -13.04
CA HIS A 387 13.94 0.93 -12.39
C HIS A 387 12.92 1.44 -13.42
N VAL A 388 12.36 0.55 -14.23
CA VAL A 388 11.43 0.86 -15.32
C VAL A 388 10.35 -0.22 -15.48
N PHE A 389 9.22 0.16 -16.09
CA PHE A 389 8.14 -0.73 -16.48
C PHE A 389 7.91 -0.63 -18.00
N THR A 390 8.75 -1.27 -18.77
CA THR A 390 8.80 -1.17 -20.22
C THR A 390 7.58 -1.79 -20.91
N ALA A 391 7.32 -1.41 -22.17
CA ALA A 391 6.20 -1.95 -22.94
C ALA A 391 6.17 -3.49 -22.98
N PRO A 392 7.30 -4.22 -23.23
CA PRO A 392 7.27 -5.68 -23.15
C PRO A 392 6.90 -6.23 -21.76
N GLN A 393 7.31 -5.57 -20.68
CA GLN A 393 6.93 -5.98 -19.33
C GLN A 393 5.44 -5.72 -19.07
N GLN A 394 4.87 -4.63 -19.63
CA GLN A 394 3.43 -4.34 -19.54
C GLN A 394 2.63 -5.42 -20.25
N ASP A 395 3.01 -5.78 -21.49
CA ASP A 395 2.36 -6.85 -22.25
C ASP A 395 2.43 -8.18 -21.48
N GLU A 396 3.59 -8.51 -20.92
CA GLU A 396 3.83 -9.68 -20.06
C GLU A 396 2.91 -9.72 -18.82
N VAL A 397 2.71 -8.58 -18.16
CA VAL A 397 1.82 -8.50 -17.00
C VAL A 397 0.35 -8.69 -17.41
N VAL A 398 -0.07 -8.12 -18.54
CA VAL A 398 -1.44 -8.29 -19.03
C VAL A 398 -1.69 -9.74 -19.41
N ASP A 399 -0.78 -10.38 -20.17
CA ASP A 399 -0.89 -11.80 -20.53
C ASP A 399 -0.90 -12.71 -19.29
N TRP A 400 -0.14 -12.34 -18.26
CA TRP A 400 -0.18 -13.05 -16.99
C TRP A 400 -1.54 -12.89 -16.30
N PHE A 401 -2.14 -11.68 -16.27
CA PHE A 401 -3.49 -11.49 -15.74
C PHE A 401 -4.53 -12.31 -16.51
N ASP A 402 -4.47 -12.34 -17.85
CA ASP A 402 -5.36 -13.15 -18.70
C ASP A 402 -5.27 -14.65 -18.33
N SER A 403 -4.13 -15.10 -17.80
CA SER A 403 -3.92 -16.51 -17.42
C SER A 403 -4.40 -16.86 -16.01
N VAL A 404 -4.55 -15.88 -15.11
CA VAL A 404 -4.81 -16.13 -13.68
C VAL A 404 -6.16 -15.57 -13.18
N LEU A 405 -6.81 -14.69 -13.96
CA LEU A 405 -8.12 -14.11 -13.68
C LEU A 405 -9.19 -14.71 -14.58
#